data_3dc1dea4371a54620368d5e4d61b6047
#
_entry.id   3dc1dea4371a54620368d5e4d61b6047
#
_cell.length_a   1.000
_cell.length_b   1.000
_cell.length_c   1.000
_cell.angle_alpha   90.00
_cell.angle_beta   90.00
_cell.angle_gamma   90.00
#
_symmetry.space_group_name_H-M   'P 1'
#
loop_
_entity.id
_entity.type
_entity.pdbx_description
1 polymer ?
#
loop_
_entity_poly.entity_id
_entity_poly.type
_entity_poly.pdbx_seq_one_letter_code
_entity_poly.pdbx_strand_id
1 'polypeptide(L)'
;MPTQYSFSLTENFIGATLNEEQLRFELLEQPSFTGVDVIDVGRSGDVVRVVLSVELDETQLAALNAVVAAHVAIQENVNTRTLCCIVPRASKYTSTSFVRCGSMIYQGTIKVRPITSFQIVSYMDDGVTSYSFRVLDITHGKIITSGTFNNTTEAMCTLSSISNLSYKKATLEFQVMKTGGNAGKQMYIDSITVFT
;
A
#
# COMPACT_ATOMS: atom_id res chain seq x y z
N MET A 1 26.68 -12.95 7.66
CA MET A 1 27.08 -11.92 6.66
C MET A 1 26.12 -12.00 5.50
N PRO A 2 25.75 -10.89 4.84
CA PRO A 2 24.91 -10.95 3.66
C PRO A 2 25.50 -11.85 2.58
N THR A 3 24.67 -12.69 2.00
CA THR A 3 25.06 -13.64 0.94
C THR A 3 24.27 -13.32 -0.33
N GLN A 4 24.97 -13.32 -1.46
CA GLN A 4 24.38 -13.05 -2.76
C GLN A 4 24.19 -14.34 -3.55
N TYR A 5 22.99 -14.52 -4.10
CA TYR A 5 22.64 -15.57 -5.06
C TYR A 5 22.40 -14.92 -6.42
N SER A 6 22.84 -15.57 -7.49
CA SER A 6 22.73 -15.04 -8.85
C SER A 6 22.03 -16.05 -9.76
N PHE A 7 21.12 -15.56 -10.58
CA PHE A 7 20.28 -16.32 -11.50
C PHE A 7 20.35 -15.72 -12.90
N SER A 8 20.24 -16.54 -13.93
CA SER A 8 20.02 -16.06 -15.31
C SER A 8 18.54 -15.75 -15.48
N LEU A 9 18.22 -14.55 -15.96
CA LEU A 9 16.85 -14.15 -16.23
C LEU A 9 16.22 -15.03 -17.33
N THR A 10 17.00 -15.34 -18.37
CA THR A 10 16.51 -16.11 -19.52
C THR A 10 16.36 -17.60 -19.20
N GLU A 11 17.16 -18.14 -18.29
CA GLU A 11 17.15 -19.59 -17.97
C GLU A 11 16.28 -19.92 -16.76
N ASN A 12 16.21 -19.02 -15.75
CA ASN A 12 15.62 -19.33 -14.46
C ASN A 12 14.23 -18.70 -14.26
N PHE A 13 13.83 -17.73 -15.09
CA PHE A 13 12.56 -17.03 -14.93
C PHE A 13 11.57 -17.28 -16.07
N ILE A 14 10.32 -17.53 -15.75
CA ILE A 14 9.26 -17.74 -16.76
C ILE A 14 9.11 -16.49 -17.63
N GLY A 15 9.23 -16.68 -18.95
CA GLY A 15 9.09 -15.59 -19.93
C GLY A 15 10.24 -14.58 -19.91
N ALA A 16 11.37 -14.89 -19.23
CA ALA A 16 12.52 -13.99 -19.07
C ALA A 16 12.15 -12.59 -18.57
N THR A 17 11.21 -12.55 -17.63
CA THR A 17 10.70 -11.30 -17.03
C THR A 17 10.90 -11.31 -15.52
N LEU A 18 11.16 -10.13 -14.95
CA LEU A 18 11.36 -9.93 -13.52
C LEU A 18 10.56 -8.73 -13.05
N ASN A 19 9.84 -8.91 -11.95
CA ASN A 19 9.38 -7.84 -11.09
C ASN A 19 10.11 -7.98 -9.75
N GLU A 20 11.10 -7.12 -9.50
CA GLU A 20 12.01 -7.21 -8.35
C GLU A 20 11.27 -7.15 -7.02
N GLU A 21 10.31 -6.25 -6.88
CA GLU A 21 9.54 -6.11 -5.65
C GLU A 21 8.62 -7.31 -5.43
N GLN A 22 7.99 -7.83 -6.48
CA GLN A 22 7.17 -9.03 -6.40
C GLN A 22 8.01 -10.24 -5.96
N LEU A 23 9.19 -10.45 -6.57
CA LEU A 23 10.07 -11.55 -6.20
C LEU A 23 10.52 -11.44 -4.74
N ARG A 24 10.85 -10.23 -4.30
CA ARG A 24 11.19 -9.97 -2.89
C ARG A 24 10.07 -10.42 -1.95
N PHE A 25 8.83 -10.10 -2.26
CA PHE A 25 7.69 -10.50 -1.44
C PHE A 25 7.41 -12.00 -1.50
N GLU A 26 7.52 -12.62 -2.67
CA GLU A 26 7.36 -14.07 -2.82
C GLU A 26 8.38 -14.85 -1.96
N LEU A 27 9.60 -14.33 -1.86
CA LEU A 27 10.63 -14.89 -0.99
C LEU A 27 10.29 -14.72 0.49
N LEU A 28 9.83 -13.53 0.91
CA LEU A 28 9.44 -13.27 2.30
C LEU A 28 8.23 -14.08 2.77
N GLU A 29 7.41 -14.60 1.85
CA GLU A 29 6.28 -15.47 2.16
C GLU A 29 6.65 -16.94 2.35
N GLN A 30 7.89 -17.33 2.05
CA GLN A 30 8.32 -18.71 2.19
C GLN A 30 8.46 -19.09 3.67
N PRO A 31 7.76 -20.13 4.15
CA PRO A 31 7.88 -20.58 5.55
C PRO A 31 9.31 -20.97 5.94
N SER A 32 10.08 -21.47 4.98
CA SER A 32 11.50 -21.85 5.17
C SER A 32 12.42 -20.66 5.38
N PHE A 33 11.98 -19.43 5.07
CA PHE A 33 12.76 -18.20 5.24
C PHE A 33 12.52 -17.49 6.58
N THR A 34 11.95 -18.20 7.56
CA THR A 34 11.81 -17.63 8.92
C THR A 34 13.19 -17.25 9.46
N GLY A 35 13.37 -15.94 9.76
CA GLY A 35 14.65 -15.39 10.24
C GLY A 35 15.66 -15.04 9.13
N VAL A 36 15.27 -15.13 7.86
CA VAL A 36 16.06 -14.68 6.72
C VAL A 36 15.46 -13.39 6.17
N ASP A 37 16.24 -12.31 6.16
CA ASP A 37 15.81 -11.05 5.55
C ASP A 37 16.26 -10.98 4.10
N VAL A 38 15.36 -10.58 3.21
CA VAL A 38 15.68 -10.24 1.83
C VAL A 38 16.15 -8.79 1.80
N ILE A 39 17.46 -8.59 1.71
CA ILE A 39 18.10 -7.27 1.75
C ILE A 39 17.86 -6.53 0.44
N ASP A 40 18.12 -7.22 -0.69
CA ASP A 40 18.03 -6.64 -2.01
C ASP A 40 17.64 -7.67 -3.06
N VAL A 41 16.90 -7.23 -4.08
CA VAL A 41 16.66 -7.96 -5.33
C VAL A 41 16.91 -6.95 -6.45
N GLY A 42 17.81 -7.27 -7.35
CA GLY A 42 18.14 -6.36 -8.43
C GLY A 42 18.56 -7.09 -9.71
N ARG A 43 18.54 -6.37 -10.82
CA ARG A 43 18.88 -6.89 -12.15
C ARG A 43 19.99 -6.09 -12.83
N SER A 44 20.89 -6.78 -13.50
CA SER A 44 21.88 -6.18 -14.42
C SER A 44 22.03 -7.05 -15.66
N GLY A 45 21.46 -6.62 -16.77
CA GLY A 45 21.38 -7.42 -18.01
C GLY A 45 20.57 -8.69 -17.80
N ASP A 46 21.16 -9.85 -18.04
CA ASP A 46 20.56 -11.17 -17.80
C ASP A 46 20.75 -11.67 -16.36
N VAL A 47 21.56 -10.99 -15.55
CA VAL A 47 21.86 -11.45 -14.18
C VAL A 47 20.88 -10.83 -13.20
N VAL A 48 20.10 -11.69 -12.52
CA VAL A 48 19.25 -11.34 -11.37
C VAL A 48 20.03 -11.68 -10.10
N ARG A 49 20.12 -10.73 -9.17
CA ARG A 49 20.78 -10.87 -7.87
C ARG A 49 19.76 -10.84 -6.75
N VAL A 50 19.87 -11.81 -5.84
CA VAL A 50 19.10 -11.85 -4.59
C VAL A 50 20.11 -11.80 -3.45
N VAL A 51 20.04 -10.79 -2.61
CA VAL A 51 20.92 -10.61 -1.44
C VAL A 51 20.12 -10.88 -0.18
N LEU A 52 20.59 -11.86 0.60
CA LEU A 52 19.96 -12.29 1.85
C LEU A 52 20.84 -11.98 3.05
N SER A 53 20.24 -11.84 4.23
CA SER A 53 20.95 -11.51 5.48
C SER A 53 21.91 -12.58 5.97
N VAL A 54 21.68 -13.83 5.55
CA VAL A 54 22.46 -15.02 5.93
C VAL A 54 22.67 -15.93 4.73
N GLU A 55 23.62 -16.86 4.86
CA GLU A 55 23.77 -17.99 3.95
C GLU A 55 22.64 -19.00 4.18
N LEU A 56 22.06 -19.52 3.09
CA LEU A 56 20.94 -20.45 3.13
C LEU A 56 21.43 -21.89 3.34
N ASP A 57 20.70 -22.66 4.11
CA ASP A 57 20.82 -24.10 4.15
C ASP A 57 20.25 -24.77 2.87
N GLU A 58 20.41 -26.09 2.72
CA GLU A 58 19.92 -26.80 1.54
C GLU A 58 18.41 -26.70 1.31
N THR A 59 17.62 -26.72 2.38
CA THR A 59 16.15 -26.59 2.30
C THR A 59 15.74 -25.19 1.86
N GLN A 60 16.38 -24.18 2.41
CA GLN A 60 16.15 -22.78 2.05
C GLN A 60 16.62 -22.48 0.63
N LEU A 61 17.76 -23.05 0.21
CA LEU A 61 18.26 -22.90 -1.16
C LEU A 61 17.33 -23.57 -2.18
N ALA A 62 16.78 -24.74 -1.85
CA ALA A 62 15.77 -25.38 -2.69
C ALA A 62 14.50 -24.54 -2.80
N ALA A 63 14.05 -23.91 -1.70
CA ALA A 63 12.92 -23.01 -1.70
C ALA A 63 13.19 -21.73 -2.52
N LEU A 64 14.40 -21.14 -2.41
CA LEU A 64 14.81 -19.99 -3.23
C LEU A 64 14.72 -20.33 -4.73
N ASN A 65 15.29 -21.46 -5.14
CA ASN A 65 15.26 -21.93 -6.52
C ASN A 65 13.83 -22.17 -7.01
N ALA A 66 12.96 -22.75 -6.17
CA ALA A 66 11.56 -23.00 -6.51
C ALA A 66 10.77 -21.69 -6.70
N VAL A 67 10.99 -20.68 -5.84
CA VAL A 67 10.37 -19.37 -5.99
C VAL A 67 10.81 -18.70 -7.27
N VAL A 68 12.11 -18.67 -7.55
CA VAL A 68 12.67 -18.07 -8.77
C VAL A 68 12.09 -18.75 -10.02
N ALA A 69 12.06 -20.09 -10.04
CA ALA A 69 11.53 -20.86 -11.17
C ALA A 69 10.00 -20.69 -11.35
N ALA A 70 9.27 -20.40 -10.29
CA ALA A 70 7.82 -20.18 -10.33
C ALA A 70 7.44 -18.71 -10.53
N HIS A 71 8.42 -17.78 -10.45
CA HIS A 71 8.15 -16.35 -10.58
C HIS A 71 7.62 -16.00 -11.96
N VAL A 72 6.40 -15.47 -12.00
CA VAL A 72 5.80 -14.89 -13.18
C VAL A 72 5.65 -13.40 -12.92
N ALA A 73 6.53 -12.60 -13.52
CA ALA A 73 6.47 -11.16 -13.34
C ALA A 73 5.10 -10.61 -13.79
N ILE A 74 4.38 -10.02 -12.86
CA ILE A 74 3.16 -9.29 -13.19
C ILE A 74 3.65 -8.03 -13.93
N GLN A 75 3.40 -7.99 -15.25
CA GLN A 75 3.66 -6.78 -16.01
C GLN A 75 2.78 -5.68 -15.43
N GLU A 76 3.41 -4.63 -14.95
CA GLU A 76 2.70 -3.43 -14.59
C GLU A 76 1.94 -2.95 -15.83
N ASN A 77 0.63 -3.13 -15.82
CA ASN A 77 -0.21 -2.42 -16.77
C ASN A 77 -0.04 -0.92 -16.50
N VAL A 78 0.62 -0.23 -17.39
CA VAL A 78 0.98 1.21 -17.30
C VAL A 78 -0.26 2.12 -17.29
N ASN A 79 -1.44 1.56 -17.30
CA ASN A 79 -2.68 2.30 -17.12
C ASN A 79 -2.80 2.73 -15.65
N THR A 80 -2.47 3.96 -15.38
CA THR A 80 -2.84 4.71 -14.18
C THR A 80 -4.35 4.54 -13.95
N ARG A 81 -4.73 3.52 -13.20
CA ARG A 81 -6.12 3.36 -12.78
C ARG A 81 -6.31 4.19 -11.53
N THR A 82 -6.95 5.32 -11.70
CA THR A 82 -7.56 6.03 -10.60
C THR A 82 -8.65 5.13 -10.01
N LEU A 83 -8.41 4.57 -8.84
CA LEU A 83 -9.44 3.85 -8.09
C LEU A 83 -10.23 4.90 -7.33
N CYS A 84 -11.40 5.29 -7.84
CA CYS A 84 -12.30 6.19 -7.13
C CYS A 84 -13.09 5.42 -6.07
N CYS A 85 -12.91 5.80 -4.81
CA CYS A 85 -13.87 5.48 -3.77
C CYS A 85 -14.86 6.64 -3.69
N ILE A 86 -16.06 6.45 -4.21
CA ILE A 86 -17.11 7.48 -4.13
C ILE A 86 -17.71 7.42 -2.74
N VAL A 87 -17.43 8.43 -1.93
CA VAL A 87 -18.22 8.68 -0.73
C VAL A 87 -19.49 9.39 -1.18
N PRO A 88 -20.68 9.00 -0.71
CA PRO A 88 -21.93 9.68 -1.09
C PRO A 88 -21.80 11.18 -0.83
N ARG A 89 -22.14 11.99 -1.84
CA ARG A 89 -22.11 13.45 -1.76
C ARG A 89 -22.83 13.92 -0.50
N ALA A 90 -22.21 14.84 0.24
CA ALA A 90 -22.72 15.37 1.50
C ALA A 90 -22.83 14.38 2.66
N SER A 91 -21.93 13.40 2.75
CA SER A 91 -21.75 12.65 3.99
C SER A 91 -21.31 13.59 5.10
N LYS A 92 -22.14 13.70 6.15
CA LYS A 92 -21.99 14.65 7.25
C LYS A 92 -21.41 13.97 8.47
N TYR A 93 -20.33 14.52 9.01
CA TYR A 93 -19.64 13.94 10.15
C TYR A 93 -19.53 14.94 11.31
N THR A 94 -19.97 14.53 12.49
CA THR A 94 -19.93 15.34 13.71
C THR A 94 -19.08 14.70 14.81
N SER A 95 -18.67 13.46 14.61
CA SER A 95 -18.00 12.65 15.63
C SER A 95 -16.63 13.20 16.00
N THR A 96 -16.33 13.24 17.28
CA THR A 96 -15.02 13.52 17.88
C THR A 96 -14.17 12.25 18.06
N SER A 97 -14.65 11.10 17.58
CA SER A 97 -13.90 9.87 17.42
C SER A 97 -13.86 9.49 15.96
N PHE A 98 -12.86 8.71 15.54
CA PHE A 98 -12.78 8.23 14.17
C PHE A 98 -14.00 7.38 13.81
N VAL A 99 -14.70 7.79 12.76
CA VAL A 99 -15.82 7.06 12.17
C VAL A 99 -15.52 6.73 10.71
N ARG A 100 -16.00 5.59 10.28
CA ARG A 100 -15.84 5.14 8.90
C ARG A 100 -16.65 6.04 7.96
N CYS A 101 -16.01 6.50 6.89
CA CYS A 101 -16.65 7.23 5.80
C CYS A 101 -16.59 6.49 4.46
N GLY A 102 -15.83 5.42 4.36
CA GLY A 102 -15.74 4.60 3.16
C GLY A 102 -14.79 3.43 3.35
N SER A 103 -14.74 2.56 2.35
CA SER A 103 -13.74 1.48 2.30
C SER A 103 -13.52 1.00 0.88
N MET A 104 -12.37 0.37 0.65
CA MET A 104 -12.02 -0.29 -0.59
C MET A 104 -11.27 -1.59 -0.32
N ILE A 105 -11.27 -2.48 -1.31
CA ILE A 105 -10.39 -3.64 -1.32
C ILE A 105 -9.15 -3.29 -2.13
N TYR A 106 -8.00 -3.34 -1.48
CA TYR A 106 -6.70 -3.22 -2.10
C TYR A 106 -6.14 -4.62 -2.36
N GLN A 107 -5.66 -4.87 -3.58
CA GLN A 107 -5.20 -6.22 -3.96
C GLN A 107 -3.77 -6.53 -3.51
N GLY A 108 -3.08 -5.55 -2.91
CA GLY A 108 -1.67 -5.66 -2.52
C GLY A 108 -0.71 -5.20 -3.61
N THR A 109 0.51 -4.80 -3.22
CA THR A 109 1.52 -4.28 -4.15
C THR A 109 2.00 -5.33 -5.17
N ILE A 110 1.84 -6.62 -4.86
CA ILE A 110 2.15 -7.71 -5.80
C ILE A 110 1.26 -7.68 -7.05
N LYS A 111 -0.02 -7.27 -6.90
CA LYS A 111 -1.01 -7.37 -7.99
C LYS A 111 -1.40 -6.05 -8.61
N VAL A 112 -1.12 -4.95 -7.95
CA VAL A 112 -1.43 -3.60 -8.41
C VAL A 112 -0.31 -2.66 -8.02
N ARG A 113 -0.18 -1.54 -8.73
CA ARG A 113 0.78 -0.51 -8.36
C ARG A 113 0.56 -0.05 -6.91
N PRO A 114 1.63 0.27 -6.18
CA PRO A 114 1.51 0.85 -4.86
C PRO A 114 0.69 2.14 -4.91
N ILE A 115 -0.13 2.33 -3.88
CA ILE A 115 -0.84 3.60 -3.70
C ILE A 115 0.20 4.67 -3.37
N THR A 116 0.17 5.76 -4.13
CA THR A 116 1.09 6.91 -3.97
C THR A 116 0.46 8.06 -3.21
N SER A 117 -0.86 8.22 -3.34
CA SER A 117 -1.58 9.25 -2.58
C SER A 117 -3.10 8.99 -2.52
N PHE A 118 -3.74 9.69 -1.58
CA PHE A 118 -5.19 9.84 -1.50
C PHE A 118 -5.52 11.32 -1.61
N GLN A 119 -6.48 11.67 -2.45
CA GLN A 119 -7.04 13.00 -2.52
C GLN A 119 -8.47 12.98 -1.98
N ILE A 120 -8.76 13.89 -1.07
CA ILE A 120 -10.05 14.03 -0.40
C ILE A 120 -10.60 15.39 -0.75
N VAL A 121 -11.76 15.44 -1.38
CA VAL A 121 -12.53 16.69 -1.58
C VAL A 121 -13.47 16.84 -0.40
N SER A 122 -13.28 17.90 0.36
CA SER A 122 -13.96 18.09 1.65
C SER A 122 -14.03 19.56 2.06
N TYR A 123 -14.90 19.86 3.00
CA TYR A 123 -15.02 21.16 3.65
C TYR A 123 -15.65 21.02 5.04
N MET A 124 -15.62 22.09 5.82
CA MET A 124 -16.20 22.17 7.17
C MET A 124 -17.19 23.32 7.26
N ASP A 125 -18.22 23.13 8.10
CA ASP A 125 -19.04 24.24 8.54
C ASP A 125 -18.19 25.27 9.31
N ASP A 126 -18.61 26.54 9.24
CA ASP A 126 -18.11 27.58 10.14
C ASP A 126 -18.22 27.14 11.60
N GLY A 127 -17.16 27.32 12.36
CA GLY A 127 -17.04 26.91 13.76
C GLY A 127 -16.51 25.49 14.00
N VAL A 128 -16.15 24.74 12.96
CA VAL A 128 -15.26 23.57 13.08
C VAL A 128 -13.82 24.05 12.94
N THR A 129 -12.94 23.72 13.89
CA THR A 129 -11.55 24.18 13.85
C THR A 129 -10.65 23.35 12.96
N SER A 130 -10.89 22.04 12.94
CA SER A 130 -10.16 21.09 12.08
C SER A 130 -10.83 19.73 12.09
N TYR A 131 -10.43 18.90 11.16
CA TYR A 131 -10.77 17.47 11.16
C TYR A 131 -9.53 16.65 10.79
N SER A 132 -9.48 15.41 11.29
CA SER A 132 -8.44 14.44 10.95
C SER A 132 -9.03 13.36 10.06
N PHE A 133 -8.26 12.96 9.06
CA PHE A 133 -8.57 11.86 8.17
C PHE A 133 -7.46 10.83 8.25
N ARG A 134 -7.80 9.53 8.23
CA ARG A 134 -6.84 8.46 8.15
C ARG A 134 -7.33 7.32 7.27
N VAL A 135 -6.39 6.58 6.70
CA VAL A 135 -6.62 5.32 6.01
C VAL A 135 -6.06 4.20 6.87
N LEU A 136 -6.92 3.26 7.24
CA LEU A 136 -6.60 2.12 8.09
C LEU A 136 -6.73 0.83 7.28
N ASP A 137 -5.67 0.05 7.23
CA ASP A 137 -5.73 -1.35 6.83
C ASP A 137 -6.33 -2.15 7.99
N ILE A 138 -7.62 -2.46 7.89
CA ILE A 138 -8.32 -3.22 8.95
C ILE A 138 -7.95 -4.70 8.94
N THR A 139 -7.41 -5.22 7.83
CA THR A 139 -6.98 -6.62 7.73
C THR A 139 -5.73 -6.87 8.59
N HIS A 140 -4.81 -5.89 8.62
CA HIS A 140 -3.53 -6.03 9.32
C HIS A 140 -3.39 -5.06 10.52
N GLY A 141 -4.41 -4.24 10.79
CA GLY A 141 -4.41 -3.29 11.91
C GLY A 141 -3.38 -2.15 11.78
N LYS A 142 -3.06 -1.71 10.54
CA LYS A 142 -2.02 -0.71 10.27
C LYS A 142 -2.60 0.58 9.73
N ILE A 143 -2.11 1.72 10.23
CA ILE A 143 -2.41 3.02 9.64
C ILE A 143 -1.51 3.18 8.41
N ILE A 144 -2.14 3.42 7.25
CA ILE A 144 -1.47 3.61 5.96
C ILE A 144 -1.04 5.07 5.80
N THR A 145 -1.91 5.99 6.15
CA THR A 145 -1.65 7.43 6.11
C THR A 145 -2.66 8.18 6.98
N SER A 146 -2.29 9.39 7.41
CA SER A 146 -3.20 10.30 8.12
C SER A 146 -2.83 11.75 7.88
N GLY A 147 -3.78 12.64 8.08
CA GLY A 147 -3.58 14.08 8.01
C GLY A 147 -4.68 14.85 8.71
N THR A 148 -4.42 16.12 9.00
CA THR A 148 -5.38 17.04 9.61
C THR A 148 -5.56 18.25 8.70
N PHE A 149 -6.82 18.64 8.50
CA PHE A 149 -7.21 19.70 7.58
C PHE A 149 -8.12 20.71 8.28
N ASN A 150 -8.18 21.93 7.75
CA ASN A 150 -8.90 23.06 8.34
C ASN A 150 -9.61 23.94 7.31
N ASN A 151 -9.98 23.39 6.15
CA ASN A 151 -10.62 24.13 5.06
C ASN A 151 -12.12 24.32 5.32
N THR A 152 -12.58 25.56 5.32
CA THR A 152 -14.00 25.93 5.45
C THR A 152 -14.72 26.08 4.12
N THR A 153 -14.00 26.07 3.02
CA THR A 153 -14.50 25.98 1.66
C THR A 153 -14.10 24.65 1.04
N GLU A 154 -14.87 24.19 0.07
CA GLU A 154 -14.55 22.96 -0.64
C GLU A 154 -13.12 23.02 -1.19
N ALA A 155 -12.30 22.07 -0.78
CA ALA A 155 -10.90 22.00 -1.16
C ALA A 155 -10.47 20.56 -1.33
N MET A 156 -9.47 20.36 -2.19
CA MET A 156 -8.80 19.08 -2.38
C MET A 156 -7.63 18.98 -1.43
N CYS A 157 -7.71 18.02 -0.54
CA CYS A 157 -6.65 17.70 0.45
C CYS A 157 -5.92 16.43 0.04
N THR A 158 -4.60 16.45 0.05
CA THR A 158 -3.78 15.31 -0.39
C THR A 158 -3.03 14.68 0.78
N LEU A 159 -3.10 13.35 0.87
CA LEU A 159 -2.28 12.52 1.76
C LEU A 159 -1.29 11.72 0.90
N SER A 160 -0.02 12.09 0.92
CA SER A 160 1.05 11.49 0.11
C SER A 160 2.07 10.70 0.94
N SER A 161 2.08 10.85 2.28
CA SER A 161 2.96 10.07 3.16
C SER A 161 2.36 8.68 3.39
N ILE A 162 2.56 7.79 2.42
CA ILE A 162 2.05 6.42 2.47
C ILE A 162 3.06 5.52 3.17
N SER A 163 2.61 4.75 4.15
CA SER A 163 3.42 3.79 4.89
C SER A 163 2.62 2.51 5.17
N ASN A 164 3.30 1.42 5.53
CA ASN A 164 2.67 0.16 5.93
C ASN A 164 1.68 -0.43 4.91
N LEU A 165 1.80 -0.06 3.64
CA LEU A 165 0.92 -0.59 2.59
C LEU A 165 1.19 -2.10 2.45
N SER A 166 0.14 -2.90 2.54
CA SER A 166 0.28 -4.36 2.46
C SER A 166 0.62 -4.81 1.04
N TYR A 167 1.51 -5.78 0.93
CA TYR A 167 1.75 -6.49 -0.32
C TYR A 167 0.67 -7.55 -0.61
N LYS A 168 -0.10 -7.96 0.42
CA LYS A 168 -1.26 -8.86 0.32
C LYS A 168 -2.55 -8.08 0.17
N LYS A 169 -3.59 -8.80 -0.25
CA LYS A 169 -4.95 -8.27 -0.28
C LYS A 169 -5.34 -7.75 1.10
N ALA A 170 -5.83 -6.53 1.14
CA ALA A 170 -6.25 -5.85 2.36
C ALA A 170 -7.56 -5.09 2.17
N THR A 171 -8.29 -4.87 3.25
CA THR A 171 -9.41 -3.94 3.26
C THR A 171 -8.94 -2.63 3.88
N LEU A 172 -8.93 -1.58 3.07
CA LEU A 172 -8.62 -0.22 3.52
C LEU A 172 -9.91 0.48 3.91
N GLU A 173 -9.95 0.98 5.12
CA GLU A 173 -11.06 1.77 5.66
C GLU A 173 -10.65 3.24 5.75
N PHE A 174 -11.49 4.11 5.20
CA PHE A 174 -11.34 5.55 5.29
C PHE A 174 -12.09 6.03 6.53
N GLN A 175 -11.41 6.74 7.41
CA GLN A 175 -11.96 7.19 8.67
C GLN A 175 -11.73 8.69 8.85
N VAL A 176 -12.70 9.34 9.45
CA VAL A 176 -12.68 10.79 9.69
C VAL A 176 -13.11 11.08 11.13
N MET A 177 -12.54 12.15 11.70
CA MET A 177 -12.84 12.61 13.06
C MET A 177 -12.78 14.14 13.09
N LYS A 178 -13.76 14.77 13.71
CA LYS A 178 -13.71 16.20 14.02
C LYS A 178 -12.75 16.43 15.21
N THR A 179 -11.79 17.33 15.06
CA THR A 179 -10.75 17.61 16.08
C THR A 179 -10.96 18.91 16.82
N GLY A 180 -12.21 19.34 16.94
CA GLY A 180 -12.57 20.54 17.72
C GLY A 180 -13.72 21.31 17.06
N GLY A 181 -14.04 22.47 17.65
CA GLY A 181 -15.10 23.34 17.18
C GLY A 181 -16.45 23.14 17.88
N ASN A 182 -17.46 23.87 17.43
CA ASN A 182 -18.76 23.93 18.08
C ASN A 182 -19.57 22.63 17.92
N ALA A 183 -20.36 22.32 18.96
CA ALA A 183 -21.30 21.21 18.89
C ALA A 183 -22.31 21.41 17.73
N GLY A 184 -22.64 20.31 17.06
CA GLY A 184 -23.59 20.34 15.93
C GLY A 184 -23.02 20.82 14.60
N LYS A 185 -21.84 21.42 14.57
CA LYS A 185 -21.14 21.77 13.34
C LYS A 185 -20.51 20.53 12.69
N GLN A 186 -20.49 20.50 11.37
CA GLN A 186 -20.25 19.29 10.59
C GLN A 186 -19.07 19.48 9.65
N MET A 187 -18.45 18.38 9.30
CA MET A 187 -17.54 18.27 8.16
C MET A 187 -18.20 17.44 7.06
N TYR A 188 -17.83 17.73 5.84
CA TYR A 188 -18.39 17.13 4.64
C TYR A 188 -17.26 16.49 3.83
N ILE A 189 -17.51 15.32 3.31
CA ILE A 189 -16.60 14.63 2.38
C ILE A 189 -17.39 14.34 1.11
N ASP A 190 -16.94 14.94 0.01
CA ASP A 190 -17.57 14.78 -1.30
C ASP A 190 -17.01 13.57 -2.05
N SER A 191 -15.69 13.41 -2.03
CA SER A 191 -15.05 12.31 -2.71
C SER A 191 -13.68 11.95 -2.11
N ILE A 192 -13.28 10.72 -2.33
CA ILE A 192 -11.93 10.23 -2.05
C ILE A 192 -11.43 9.58 -3.34
N THR A 193 -10.31 10.06 -3.85
CA THR A 193 -9.63 9.50 -5.03
C THR A 193 -8.33 8.87 -4.61
N VAL A 194 -8.06 7.68 -5.12
CA VAL A 194 -6.85 6.91 -4.83
C VAL A 194 -5.96 6.91 -6.07
N PHE A 195 -4.70 7.28 -5.90
CA PHE A 195 -3.68 7.31 -6.95
C PHE A 195 -2.65 6.19 -6.74
N THR A 196 -2.28 5.54 -7.82
CA THR A 196 -1.27 4.46 -7.87
C THR A 196 -0.17 4.81 -8.84
#